data_43f7640c19b5ab19cbd8a466383ff3a5
#
_entry.id   43f7640c19b5ab19cbd8a466383ff3a5
#
_cell.length_a   1.000
_cell.length_b   1.000
_cell.length_c   1.000
_cell.angle_alpha   90.00
_cell.angle_beta   90.00
_cell.angle_gamma   90.00
#
_symmetry.space_group_name_H-M   'P 1'
#
loop_
_entity.id
_entity.type
_entity.pdbx_description
1 polymer ?
#
loop_
_entity_poly.entity_id
_entity_poly.type
_entity_poly.pdbx_seq_one_letter_code
_entity_poly.pdbx_strand_id
1 'polypeptide(L)'
;MMIKDKIDSEFTYYLDQGKTLDAYNYFGAHLHKDENGNVVGCEFLLLAPNASSVSVVGEFNNYNPDATVMQKIDDKGIYYAYVNSNIEWSRYKYRVTTKDGRVLMKADPYAFFSDFRPKTDSKVYDLEGFEWHDEEWFKTKKKVYEQPLCVYEVHLGSWRRKDGEFMKANEIAPQLVQYMHEQGFTHVEFLPVYEHPLDDSWGYMGTGYYSVSARFGVPKDFMYLVDEMHKNGFGVIMDWVPGHICRDDFGLYMFDGSALYDYSDPKIRDNEVWGTANLDLGKGLTQSFLYSNAMFWLKYFHVDGFRVDAVSNIIYYLGNPANGVNEGACDFLRGLSRNLFAYDDRVLLMAEDSSAHDGVTRPVDMGGLGFNYKWNMGWMNDTLRYFKLDPIYRKYHHNLITFGLVYGFSEQFILPLSHDEVVHLKASLLNKMPGDYWQKFANYRALMGLMMTHPGKKLLFMGGEFAHYTEWNFKTELDWNLYKYPAHDSANRFVRDMIATYRREKALFSSDHKKEGFKWIEGNNSEQSIFVFARYSEKFDDHVVVVFNATPVVYHDYAIGVPGDRDYKEIINSDLEIYGGSGQYNGAALKVIKEPMHNQPNQIKITVPPLGVAVFKMKRKGGRKPKTTK
;
A
#
# COMPACT_ATOMS: atom_id res chain seq x y z
N MET A 1 29.59 -26.41 -0.66
CA MET A 1 30.48 -25.21 -0.61
C MET A 1 29.94 -24.34 0.52
N MET A 2 30.78 -23.94 1.44
CA MET A 2 30.39 -23.08 2.56
C MET A 2 30.14 -21.67 2.05
N ILE A 3 29.21 -20.93 2.69
CA ILE A 3 28.85 -19.56 2.27
C ILE A 3 30.07 -18.64 2.37
N LYS A 4 30.89 -18.80 3.43
CA LYS A 4 32.11 -18.01 3.58
C LYS A 4 33.06 -18.08 2.36
N ASP A 5 33.06 -19.20 1.63
CA ASP A 5 33.94 -19.41 0.46
C ASP A 5 33.48 -18.60 -0.76
N LYS A 6 32.27 -18.01 -0.68
CA LYS A 6 31.70 -17.11 -1.69
C LYS A 6 31.90 -15.63 -1.38
N ILE A 7 32.46 -15.32 -0.20
CA ILE A 7 32.81 -13.95 0.21
C ILE A 7 34.20 -13.61 -0.30
N ASP A 8 34.24 -12.91 -1.40
CA ASP A 8 35.47 -12.43 -2.01
C ASP A 8 35.51 -10.89 -2.11
N SER A 9 36.61 -10.37 -2.67
CA SER A 9 36.76 -8.92 -2.85
C SER A 9 35.74 -8.31 -3.83
N GLU A 10 35.24 -9.08 -4.80
CA GLU A 10 34.25 -8.64 -5.75
C GLU A 10 32.87 -8.50 -5.04
N PHE A 11 32.46 -9.51 -4.25
CA PHE A 11 31.25 -9.45 -3.45
C PHE A 11 31.26 -8.25 -2.50
N THR A 12 32.33 -8.07 -1.73
CA THR A 12 32.44 -6.96 -0.77
C THR A 12 32.48 -5.60 -1.45
N TYR A 13 33.05 -5.51 -2.65
CA TYR A 13 33.02 -4.29 -3.47
C TYR A 13 31.58 -3.95 -3.88
N TYR A 14 30.84 -4.89 -4.44
CA TYR A 14 29.43 -4.65 -4.83
C TYR A 14 28.53 -4.33 -3.63
N LEU A 15 28.77 -4.97 -2.49
CA LEU A 15 28.07 -4.67 -1.25
C LEU A 15 28.24 -3.20 -0.83
N ASP A 16 29.47 -2.69 -0.85
CA ASP A 16 29.82 -1.31 -0.51
C ASP A 16 29.30 -0.29 -1.55
N GLN A 17 29.09 -0.71 -2.80
CA GLN A 17 28.60 0.14 -3.88
C GLN A 17 27.06 0.17 -4.01
N GLY A 18 26.31 -0.48 -3.12
CA GLY A 18 24.85 -0.55 -3.23
C GLY A 18 24.36 -1.38 -4.41
N LYS A 19 25.09 -2.40 -4.82
CA LYS A 19 24.80 -3.21 -6.02
C LYS A 19 24.44 -4.67 -5.71
N THR A 20 24.50 -5.09 -4.45
CA THR A 20 24.10 -6.43 -4.04
C THR A 20 22.59 -6.48 -3.85
N LEU A 21 21.93 -7.41 -4.55
CA LEU A 21 20.46 -7.56 -4.54
C LEU A 21 19.98 -8.85 -3.84
N ASP A 22 20.92 -9.62 -3.31
CA ASP A 22 20.69 -10.95 -2.75
C ASP A 22 21.55 -11.21 -1.49
N ALA A 23 21.89 -10.14 -0.75
CA ALA A 23 22.69 -10.22 0.46
C ALA A 23 22.14 -11.21 1.50
N TYR A 24 20.82 -11.46 1.48
CA TYR A 24 20.13 -12.46 2.32
C TYR A 24 20.54 -13.92 2.01
N ASN A 25 21.18 -14.20 0.89
CA ASN A 25 21.73 -15.53 0.58
C ASN A 25 23.08 -15.78 1.26
N TYR A 26 23.66 -14.75 1.86
CA TYR A 26 24.99 -14.79 2.48
C TYR A 26 24.91 -14.48 3.96
N PHE A 27 24.36 -13.31 4.33
CA PHE A 27 24.26 -12.87 5.72
C PHE A 27 23.07 -13.50 6.44
N GLY A 28 23.23 -13.65 7.77
CA GLY A 28 22.24 -14.28 8.64
C GLY A 28 22.61 -15.71 8.99
N ALA A 29 21.58 -16.48 9.35
CA ALA A 29 21.69 -17.89 9.72
C ALA A 29 21.21 -18.80 8.58
N HIS A 30 22.08 -19.67 8.08
CA HIS A 30 21.80 -20.55 6.94
C HIS A 30 22.01 -22.02 7.33
N LEU A 31 20.95 -22.80 7.20
CA LEU A 31 20.98 -24.25 7.47
C LEU A 31 21.68 -25.00 6.35
N HIS A 32 22.53 -25.96 6.75
CA HIS A 32 23.16 -26.93 5.86
C HIS A 32 22.40 -28.26 5.94
N LYS A 33 22.09 -28.83 4.79
CA LYS A 33 21.40 -30.11 4.65
C LYS A 33 22.33 -31.13 3.99
N ASP A 34 22.25 -32.40 4.44
CA ASP A 34 22.89 -33.52 3.78
C ASP A 34 22.17 -33.94 2.50
N GLU A 35 22.69 -34.95 1.81
CA GLU A 35 22.11 -35.48 0.57
C GLU A 35 20.68 -36.06 0.76
N ASN A 36 20.28 -36.35 1.98
CA ASN A 36 18.95 -36.84 2.35
C ASN A 36 18.02 -35.71 2.79
N GLY A 37 18.48 -34.46 2.79
CA GLY A 37 17.72 -33.29 3.23
C GLY A 37 17.69 -33.05 4.74
N ASN A 38 18.48 -33.82 5.53
CA ASN A 38 18.54 -33.60 6.98
C ASN A 38 19.45 -32.41 7.30
N VAL A 39 19.04 -31.56 8.23
CA VAL A 39 19.85 -30.45 8.71
C VAL A 39 21.03 -31.00 9.51
N VAL A 40 22.25 -30.72 9.06
CA VAL A 40 23.51 -31.16 9.68
C VAL A 40 24.31 -30.04 10.31
N GLY A 41 23.98 -28.78 10.03
CA GLY A 41 24.65 -27.62 10.59
C GLY A 41 24.03 -26.31 10.22
N CYS A 42 24.59 -25.22 10.74
CA CYS A 42 24.17 -23.85 10.43
C CYS A 42 25.38 -22.91 10.31
N GLU A 43 25.45 -22.16 9.23
CA GLU A 43 26.39 -21.05 9.06
C GLU A 43 25.78 -19.74 9.56
N PHE A 44 26.63 -18.89 10.17
CA PHE A 44 26.28 -17.54 10.57
C PHE A 44 27.25 -16.56 9.93
N LEU A 45 26.75 -15.57 9.22
CA LEU A 45 27.53 -14.45 8.71
C LEU A 45 26.95 -13.13 9.21
N LEU A 46 27.83 -12.24 9.66
CA LEU A 46 27.47 -10.92 10.15
C LEU A 46 28.48 -9.88 9.68
N LEU A 47 28.00 -8.72 9.23
CA LEU A 47 28.82 -7.54 9.01
C LEU A 47 28.82 -6.65 10.26
N ALA A 48 29.99 -6.41 10.84
CA ALA A 48 30.18 -5.56 12.03
C ALA A 48 31.59 -4.93 12.04
N PRO A 49 31.86 -3.96 11.16
CA PRO A 49 33.21 -3.39 10.96
C PRO A 49 33.81 -2.70 12.18
N ASN A 50 32.96 -2.20 13.09
CA ASN A 50 33.40 -1.56 14.34
C ASN A 50 33.52 -2.54 15.52
N ALA A 51 33.23 -3.82 15.33
CA ALA A 51 33.39 -4.82 16.38
C ALA A 51 34.86 -5.17 16.57
N SER A 52 35.26 -5.43 17.84
CA SER A 52 36.54 -6.07 18.20
C SER A 52 36.36 -7.60 18.27
N SER A 53 35.17 -8.09 18.65
CA SER A 53 34.82 -9.51 18.61
C SER A 53 33.31 -9.68 18.47
N VAL A 54 32.91 -10.80 17.88
CA VAL A 54 31.48 -11.19 17.76
C VAL A 54 31.34 -12.66 18.18
N SER A 55 30.26 -12.98 18.89
CA SER A 55 29.86 -14.35 19.18
C SER A 55 28.38 -14.54 18.83
N VAL A 56 28.03 -15.75 18.37
CA VAL A 56 26.63 -16.17 18.29
C VAL A 56 26.25 -16.82 19.62
N VAL A 57 25.24 -16.28 20.27
CA VAL A 57 24.72 -16.83 21.53
C VAL A 57 23.28 -17.24 21.35
N GLY A 58 22.92 -18.43 21.83
CA GLY A 58 21.57 -18.94 21.63
C GLY A 58 21.29 -20.18 22.49
N GLU A 59 20.10 -20.77 22.32
CA GLU A 59 19.68 -21.96 23.05
C GLU A 59 20.65 -23.14 22.86
N PHE A 60 21.22 -23.29 21.67
CA PHE A 60 22.15 -24.37 21.30
C PHE A 60 23.49 -24.31 22.04
N ASN A 61 23.83 -23.20 22.67
CA ASN A 61 25.06 -23.05 23.45
C ASN A 61 24.80 -22.43 24.85
N ASN A 62 23.54 -22.48 25.34
CA ASN A 62 23.11 -21.88 26.59
C ASN A 62 23.47 -20.40 26.75
N TYR A 63 23.45 -19.65 25.64
CA TYR A 63 23.84 -18.24 25.57
C TYR A 63 25.28 -17.96 26.07
N ASN A 64 26.15 -18.97 26.03
CA ASN A 64 27.57 -18.85 26.43
C ASN A 64 28.36 -18.12 25.31
N PRO A 65 28.91 -16.91 25.57
CA PRO A 65 29.61 -16.12 24.55
C PRO A 65 30.92 -16.74 24.08
N ASP A 66 31.50 -17.64 24.87
CA ASP A 66 32.78 -18.26 24.55
C ASP A 66 32.65 -19.56 23.74
N ALA A 67 31.41 -20.08 23.61
CA ALA A 67 31.15 -21.36 22.95
C ALA A 67 31.12 -21.24 21.40
N THR A 68 30.66 -20.11 20.86
CA THR A 68 30.54 -19.90 19.40
C THR A 68 31.04 -18.51 19.04
N VAL A 69 32.37 -18.34 19.18
CA VAL A 69 33.05 -17.11 18.77
C VAL A 69 33.20 -17.09 17.25
N MET A 70 32.80 -15.97 16.63
CA MET A 70 32.91 -15.81 15.18
C MET A 70 34.30 -15.38 14.75
N GLN A 71 34.78 -15.98 13.67
CA GLN A 71 36.05 -15.61 13.05
C GLN A 71 35.79 -14.43 12.10
N LYS A 72 36.61 -13.39 12.19
CA LYS A 72 36.65 -12.34 11.19
C LYS A 72 37.34 -12.90 9.93
N ILE A 73 36.63 -12.84 8.77
CA ILE A 73 37.06 -13.48 7.52
C ILE A 73 37.54 -12.51 6.45
N ASP A 74 37.37 -11.20 6.66
CA ASP A 74 37.83 -10.16 5.73
C ASP A 74 38.22 -8.86 6.45
N ASP A 75 38.78 -7.91 5.71
CA ASP A 75 39.18 -6.59 6.25
C ASP A 75 37.96 -5.63 6.42
N LYS A 76 36.84 -5.92 5.80
CA LYS A 76 35.61 -5.10 5.87
C LYS A 76 34.82 -5.33 7.15
N GLY A 77 35.13 -6.39 7.89
CA GLY A 77 34.45 -6.71 9.15
C GLY A 77 33.32 -7.70 9.02
N ILE A 78 33.44 -8.63 8.09
CA ILE A 78 32.56 -9.78 8.01
C ILE A 78 33.04 -10.86 8.97
N TYR A 79 32.15 -11.33 9.81
CA TYR A 79 32.35 -12.38 10.80
C TYR A 79 31.61 -13.63 10.40
N TYR A 80 32.22 -14.79 10.67
CA TYR A 80 31.72 -16.13 10.33
C TYR A 80 31.77 -17.10 11.50
N ALA A 81 30.76 -17.92 11.68
CA ALA A 81 30.79 -19.10 12.52
C ALA A 81 30.01 -20.25 11.89
N TYR A 82 30.35 -21.48 12.29
CA TYR A 82 29.63 -22.69 11.93
C TYR A 82 29.28 -23.50 13.17
N VAL A 83 28.01 -23.90 13.28
CA VAL A 83 27.50 -24.81 14.33
C VAL A 83 27.21 -26.15 13.68
N ASN A 84 27.95 -27.19 14.10
CA ASN A 84 27.85 -28.55 13.55
C ASN A 84 26.76 -29.36 14.24
N SER A 85 25.52 -28.90 14.18
CA SER A 85 24.34 -29.60 14.71
C SER A 85 23.06 -29.01 14.11
N ASN A 86 21.98 -29.77 14.16
CA ASN A 86 20.67 -29.21 13.82
C ASN A 86 20.24 -28.24 14.92
N ILE A 87 20.13 -26.98 14.59
CA ILE A 87 19.69 -25.89 15.47
C ILE A 87 18.48 -25.14 14.90
N GLU A 88 17.77 -25.74 13.95
CA GLU A 88 16.52 -25.18 13.43
C GLU A 88 15.57 -24.86 14.59
N TRP A 89 14.86 -23.73 14.50
CA TRP A 89 13.97 -23.17 15.53
C TRP A 89 14.68 -22.58 16.76
N SER A 90 15.99 -22.78 16.95
CA SER A 90 16.71 -22.23 18.10
C SER A 90 16.72 -20.71 18.06
N ARG A 91 16.52 -20.11 19.21
CA ARG A 91 16.68 -18.67 19.42
C ARG A 91 18.14 -18.31 19.52
N TYR A 92 18.50 -17.14 18.95
CA TYR A 92 19.86 -16.63 19.00
C TYR A 92 19.93 -15.13 18.92
N LYS A 93 21.10 -14.59 19.31
CA LYS A 93 21.53 -13.20 19.10
C LYS A 93 23.01 -13.15 18.72
N TYR A 94 23.41 -12.02 18.18
CA TYR A 94 24.81 -11.68 18.10
C TYR A 94 25.22 -10.87 19.35
N ARG A 95 26.24 -11.33 20.05
CA ARG A 95 26.93 -10.56 21.08
C ARG A 95 28.12 -9.86 20.41
N VAL A 96 27.97 -8.55 20.21
CA VAL A 96 28.96 -7.70 19.56
C VAL A 96 29.74 -6.94 20.63
N THR A 97 31.05 -7.14 20.71
CA THR A 97 31.94 -6.29 21.51
C THR A 97 32.52 -5.23 20.61
N THR A 98 32.26 -3.96 20.91
CA THR A 98 32.76 -2.84 20.11
C THR A 98 34.25 -2.56 20.35
N LYS A 99 34.86 -1.74 19.51
CA LYS A 99 36.29 -1.34 19.67
C LYS A 99 36.56 -0.54 20.97
N ASP A 100 35.53 0.15 21.48
CA ASP A 100 35.57 0.86 22.77
C ASP A 100 35.20 -0.01 23.99
N GLY A 101 34.96 -1.31 23.79
CA GLY A 101 34.76 -2.30 24.83
C GLY A 101 33.30 -2.46 25.31
N ARG A 102 32.32 -1.75 24.73
CA ARG A 102 30.91 -1.98 25.03
C ARG A 102 30.46 -3.33 24.48
N VAL A 103 29.52 -3.94 25.19
CA VAL A 103 28.88 -5.20 24.77
C VAL A 103 27.45 -4.93 24.37
N LEU A 104 27.12 -5.27 23.13
CA LEU A 104 25.79 -5.11 22.54
C LEU A 104 25.19 -6.49 22.27
N MET A 105 23.90 -6.65 22.57
CA MET A 105 23.13 -7.85 22.23
C MET A 105 22.18 -7.53 21.08
N LYS A 106 22.53 -7.99 19.88
CA LYS A 106 21.85 -7.63 18.63
C LYS A 106 21.04 -8.77 18.04
N ALA A 107 19.82 -8.48 17.60
CA ALA A 107 19.11 -9.36 16.68
C ALA A 107 19.84 -9.43 15.34
N ASP A 108 19.66 -10.50 14.62
CA ASP A 108 20.24 -10.66 13.29
C ASP A 108 19.52 -9.77 12.27
N PRO A 109 20.23 -8.86 11.58
CA PRO A 109 19.65 -8.01 10.56
C PRO A 109 18.97 -8.76 9.40
N TYR A 110 19.42 -9.97 9.11
CA TYR A 110 18.95 -10.83 8.03
C TYR A 110 18.16 -12.04 8.51
N ALA A 111 17.71 -12.05 9.78
CA ALA A 111 16.93 -13.18 10.31
C ALA A 111 15.64 -13.38 9.50
N PHE A 112 15.39 -14.62 9.10
CA PHE A 112 14.16 -14.99 8.39
C PHE A 112 12.96 -15.15 9.32
N PHE A 113 13.21 -15.29 10.63
CA PHE A 113 12.16 -15.35 11.63
C PHE A 113 12.65 -14.77 12.98
N SER A 114 11.72 -14.21 13.74
CA SER A 114 11.98 -13.60 15.04
C SER A 114 11.07 -14.21 16.11
N ASP A 115 11.46 -14.09 17.38
CA ASP A 115 10.59 -14.54 18.47
C ASP A 115 9.45 -13.53 18.72
N PHE A 116 8.37 -14.02 19.29
CA PHE A 116 7.21 -13.18 19.62
C PHE A 116 7.55 -12.24 20.79
N ARG A 117 7.11 -10.97 20.67
CA ARG A 117 7.28 -9.97 21.73
C ARG A 117 6.79 -10.46 23.10
N PRO A 118 7.38 -10.07 24.22
CA PRO A 118 8.44 -9.05 24.40
C PRO A 118 9.86 -9.57 24.14
N LYS A 119 10.01 -10.80 23.67
CA LYS A 119 11.32 -11.34 23.30
C LYS A 119 11.85 -10.67 22.04
N THR A 120 13.17 -10.62 21.92
CA THR A 120 13.87 -9.88 20.85
C THR A 120 14.91 -10.75 20.16
N ASP A 121 14.80 -12.07 20.31
CA ASP A 121 15.71 -13.03 19.71
C ASP A 121 15.33 -13.27 18.24
N SER A 122 16.33 -13.48 17.41
CA SER A 122 16.17 -14.09 16.10
C SER A 122 15.99 -15.59 16.23
N LYS A 123 15.35 -16.24 15.25
CA LYS A 123 15.22 -17.70 15.19
C LYS A 123 15.84 -18.25 13.93
N VAL A 124 16.55 -19.34 14.04
CA VAL A 124 17.01 -20.12 12.89
C VAL A 124 15.79 -20.77 12.23
N TYR A 125 15.53 -20.45 10.98
CA TYR A 125 14.33 -20.91 10.28
C TYR A 125 14.63 -21.28 8.83
N ASP A 126 14.06 -22.42 8.38
CA ASP A 126 14.15 -22.87 7.00
C ASP A 126 13.00 -22.31 6.16
N LEU A 127 13.32 -21.42 5.22
CA LEU A 127 12.33 -20.89 4.25
C LEU A 127 12.06 -21.84 3.08
N GLU A 128 12.94 -22.84 2.85
CA GLU A 128 12.78 -23.77 1.73
C GLU A 128 11.61 -24.75 1.93
N GLY A 129 11.19 -25.37 0.84
CA GLY A 129 10.16 -26.44 0.87
C GLY A 129 8.72 -25.93 0.96
N PHE A 130 8.46 -24.64 0.73
CA PHE A 130 7.11 -24.16 0.46
C PHE A 130 6.77 -24.40 -1.01
N GLU A 131 5.63 -25.05 -1.28
CA GLU A 131 5.15 -25.30 -2.65
C GLU A 131 4.19 -24.17 -3.06
N TRP A 132 4.59 -23.38 -4.05
CA TRP A 132 3.79 -22.34 -4.64
C TRP A 132 2.85 -22.91 -5.72
N HIS A 133 1.64 -22.34 -5.81
CA HIS A 133 0.61 -22.72 -6.80
C HIS A 133 0.12 -21.50 -7.58
N ASP A 134 0.93 -20.47 -7.71
CA ASP A 134 0.60 -19.15 -8.24
C ASP A 134 1.17 -18.87 -9.65
N GLU A 135 1.62 -19.90 -10.38
CA GLU A 135 2.18 -19.73 -11.72
C GLU A 135 1.21 -19.08 -12.71
N GLU A 136 -0.10 -19.35 -12.56
CA GLU A 136 -1.11 -18.74 -13.44
C GLU A 136 -1.24 -17.24 -13.19
N TRP A 137 -1.10 -16.80 -11.95
CA TRP A 137 -1.03 -15.37 -11.60
C TRP A 137 0.12 -14.70 -12.34
N PHE A 138 1.34 -15.23 -12.23
CA PHE A 138 2.51 -14.66 -12.89
C PHE A 138 2.45 -14.70 -14.42
N LYS A 139 1.71 -15.64 -15.03
CA LYS A 139 1.45 -15.65 -16.47
C LYS A 139 0.44 -14.58 -16.90
N THR A 140 -0.54 -14.30 -16.07
CA THR A 140 -1.71 -13.50 -16.46
C THR A 140 -1.72 -12.08 -15.91
N LYS A 141 -0.96 -11.78 -14.82
CA LYS A 141 -0.87 -10.44 -14.28
C LYS A 141 -0.35 -9.45 -15.32
N LYS A 142 -0.91 -8.25 -15.31
CA LYS A 142 -0.60 -7.20 -16.30
C LYS A 142 -0.09 -5.96 -15.62
N LYS A 143 0.56 -5.09 -16.40
CA LYS A 143 0.83 -3.71 -15.97
C LYS A 143 -0.48 -3.00 -15.67
N VAL A 144 -0.53 -2.28 -14.56
CA VAL A 144 -1.79 -1.77 -14.00
C VAL A 144 -2.26 -0.43 -14.58
N TYR A 145 -1.47 0.23 -15.44
CA TYR A 145 -1.83 1.56 -15.95
C TYR A 145 -3.21 1.60 -16.64
N GLU A 146 -3.50 0.61 -17.48
CA GLU A 146 -4.76 0.51 -18.22
C GLU A 146 -5.74 -0.49 -17.60
N GLN A 147 -5.44 -1.01 -16.40
CA GLN A 147 -6.28 -1.93 -15.68
C GLN A 147 -6.98 -1.20 -14.51
N PRO A 148 -8.14 -1.69 -14.07
CA PRO A 148 -8.71 -1.20 -12.83
C PRO A 148 -7.80 -1.62 -11.67
N LEU A 149 -7.41 -0.66 -10.84
CA LEU A 149 -6.69 -0.90 -9.59
C LEU A 149 -7.53 -0.32 -8.45
N CYS A 150 -8.05 -1.21 -7.62
CA CYS A 150 -8.79 -0.88 -6.41
C CYS A 150 -8.19 -1.70 -5.28
N VAL A 151 -7.43 -1.03 -4.42
CA VAL A 151 -6.62 -1.62 -3.35
C VAL A 151 -7.41 -1.62 -2.06
N TYR A 152 -7.41 -2.75 -1.36
CA TYR A 152 -7.91 -2.90 -0.01
C TYR A 152 -6.73 -2.88 0.97
N GLU A 153 -6.58 -1.79 1.71
CA GLU A 153 -5.51 -1.62 2.69
C GLU A 153 -5.92 -2.29 4.01
N VAL A 154 -5.08 -3.17 4.54
CA VAL A 154 -5.40 -4.05 5.66
C VAL A 154 -4.28 -4.06 6.71
N HIS A 155 -4.64 -3.78 7.96
CA HIS A 155 -3.83 -4.15 9.11
C HIS A 155 -4.18 -5.58 9.54
N LEU A 156 -3.29 -6.52 9.26
CA LEU A 156 -3.55 -7.95 9.42
C LEU A 156 -3.93 -8.32 10.87
N GLY A 157 -3.33 -7.65 11.86
CA GLY A 157 -3.55 -7.90 13.28
C GLY A 157 -4.89 -7.40 13.85
N SER A 158 -5.68 -6.64 13.08
CA SER A 158 -6.97 -6.11 13.53
C SER A 158 -8.08 -6.20 12.47
N TRP A 159 -7.83 -6.88 11.37
CA TRP A 159 -8.89 -7.19 10.41
C TRP A 159 -9.88 -8.19 11.02
N ARG A 160 -9.37 -9.31 11.53
CA ARG A 160 -10.11 -10.28 12.37
C ARG A 160 -9.22 -10.81 13.48
N ARG A 161 -9.83 -11.23 14.58
CA ARG A 161 -9.18 -11.87 15.71
C ARG A 161 -9.94 -13.13 16.11
N LYS A 162 -9.25 -14.05 16.76
CA LYS A 162 -9.85 -15.25 17.33
C LYS A 162 -9.75 -15.17 18.85
N ASP A 163 -10.87 -15.07 19.52
CA ASP A 163 -10.94 -14.91 20.97
C ASP A 163 -10.14 -13.72 21.52
N GLY A 164 -10.04 -12.64 20.71
CA GLY A 164 -9.25 -11.45 21.03
C GLY A 164 -7.77 -11.52 20.67
N GLU A 165 -7.25 -12.70 20.30
CA GLU A 165 -5.85 -12.93 19.94
C GLU A 165 -5.60 -12.76 18.43
N PHE A 166 -4.34 -12.58 18.06
CA PHE A 166 -3.93 -12.53 16.65
C PHE A 166 -4.20 -13.88 15.96
N MET A 167 -4.75 -13.79 14.76
CA MET A 167 -4.88 -14.95 13.89
C MET A 167 -3.62 -15.13 13.06
N LYS A 168 -3.26 -16.37 12.76
CA LYS A 168 -2.18 -16.67 11.82
C LYS A 168 -2.59 -16.29 10.40
N ALA A 169 -1.62 -15.95 9.56
CA ALA A 169 -1.86 -15.56 8.17
C ALA A 169 -2.59 -16.67 7.39
N ASN A 170 -2.25 -17.93 7.60
CA ASN A 170 -2.93 -19.06 6.95
C ASN A 170 -4.39 -19.27 7.41
N GLU A 171 -4.76 -18.84 8.63
CA GLU A 171 -6.15 -18.87 9.13
C GLU A 171 -6.98 -17.71 8.56
N ILE A 172 -6.34 -16.55 8.30
CA ILE A 172 -6.97 -15.37 7.71
C ILE A 172 -7.19 -15.55 6.20
N ALA A 173 -6.26 -16.19 5.50
CA ALA A 173 -6.22 -16.26 4.05
C ALA A 173 -7.56 -16.67 3.41
N PRO A 174 -8.23 -17.78 3.75
CA PRO A 174 -9.49 -18.17 3.13
C PRO A 174 -10.62 -17.17 3.38
N GLN A 175 -10.63 -16.53 4.55
CA GLN A 175 -11.64 -15.54 4.90
C GLN A 175 -11.43 -14.24 4.13
N LEU A 176 -10.20 -13.81 3.99
CA LEU A 176 -9.85 -12.59 3.26
C LEU A 176 -10.08 -12.77 1.76
N VAL A 177 -9.72 -13.92 1.19
CA VAL A 177 -10.01 -14.27 -0.21
C VAL A 177 -11.50 -14.20 -0.50
N GLN A 178 -12.34 -14.85 0.33
CA GLN A 178 -13.80 -14.78 0.18
C GLN A 178 -14.29 -13.33 0.24
N TYR A 179 -13.81 -12.57 1.21
CA TYR A 179 -14.21 -11.17 1.39
C TYR A 179 -13.80 -10.30 0.20
N MET A 180 -12.59 -10.47 -0.32
CA MET A 180 -12.10 -9.76 -1.52
C MET A 180 -12.98 -10.04 -2.75
N HIS A 181 -13.42 -11.29 -2.94
CA HIS A 181 -14.39 -11.63 -4.00
C HIS A 181 -15.72 -10.94 -3.81
N GLU A 182 -16.25 -10.94 -2.59
CA GLU A 182 -17.54 -10.31 -2.28
C GLU A 182 -17.50 -8.79 -2.46
N GLN A 183 -16.39 -8.15 -2.08
CA GLN A 183 -16.23 -6.69 -2.19
C GLN A 183 -15.81 -6.24 -3.59
N GLY A 184 -15.10 -7.08 -4.35
CA GLY A 184 -14.65 -6.80 -5.70
C GLY A 184 -13.34 -6.03 -5.79
N PHE A 185 -12.55 -5.91 -4.74
CA PHE A 185 -11.20 -5.34 -4.79
C PHE A 185 -10.30 -6.14 -5.73
N THR A 186 -9.21 -5.55 -6.18
CA THR A 186 -8.26 -6.17 -7.12
C THR A 186 -6.95 -6.58 -6.46
N HIS A 187 -6.53 -5.83 -5.47
CA HIS A 187 -5.30 -6.03 -4.72
C HIS A 187 -5.57 -5.82 -3.23
N VAL A 188 -4.79 -6.50 -2.40
CA VAL A 188 -4.68 -6.18 -0.99
C VAL A 188 -3.32 -5.51 -0.74
N GLU A 189 -3.31 -4.49 0.11
CA GLU A 189 -2.10 -3.87 0.64
C GLU A 189 -2.06 -4.11 2.14
N PHE A 190 -1.03 -4.81 2.61
CA PHE A 190 -0.86 -5.03 4.03
C PHE A 190 0.01 -3.93 4.64
N LEU A 191 -0.46 -3.32 5.74
CA LEU A 191 0.41 -2.54 6.61
C LEU A 191 1.63 -3.39 6.98
N PRO A 192 2.77 -2.78 7.41
CA PRO A 192 4.02 -3.52 7.53
C PRO A 192 3.87 -4.84 8.30
N VAL A 193 4.17 -5.96 7.64
CA VAL A 193 4.01 -7.32 8.20
C VAL A 193 5.29 -7.87 8.83
N TYR A 194 6.41 -7.15 8.69
CA TYR A 194 7.68 -7.57 9.27
C TYR A 194 7.73 -7.33 10.79
N GLU A 195 8.71 -7.97 11.46
CA GLU A 195 8.77 -7.96 12.92
C GLU A 195 9.04 -6.57 13.48
N HIS A 196 8.33 -6.24 14.56
CA HIS A 196 8.41 -4.98 15.27
C HIS A 196 8.09 -5.16 16.76
N PRO A 197 8.71 -4.38 17.67
CA PRO A 197 8.54 -4.59 19.11
C PRO A 197 7.23 -4.04 19.65
N LEU A 198 6.67 -2.99 19.06
CA LEU A 198 5.55 -2.21 19.58
C LEU A 198 4.31 -2.35 18.70
N ASP A 199 3.22 -2.91 19.23
CA ASP A 199 1.94 -3.03 18.49
C ASP A 199 1.37 -1.66 18.08
N ASP A 200 1.56 -0.64 18.93
CA ASP A 200 1.09 0.73 18.70
C ASP A 200 1.79 1.41 17.50
N SER A 201 2.86 0.81 16.97
CA SER A 201 3.51 1.27 15.75
C SER A 201 2.89 0.73 14.45
N TRP A 202 1.96 -0.23 14.56
CA TRP A 202 1.30 -0.90 13.41
C TRP A 202 2.28 -1.55 12.43
N GLY A 203 3.54 -1.75 12.87
CA GLY A 203 4.64 -2.27 12.05
C GLY A 203 5.60 -1.21 11.52
N TYR A 204 5.30 0.09 11.62
CA TYR A 204 6.18 1.16 11.09
C TYR A 204 7.50 1.34 11.87
N MET A 205 7.63 0.73 13.05
CA MET A 205 8.89 0.67 13.80
C MET A 205 9.53 -0.72 13.68
N GLY A 206 9.90 -1.12 12.46
CA GLY A 206 10.45 -2.45 12.18
C GLY A 206 11.82 -2.71 12.78
N THR A 207 12.02 -3.95 13.25
CA THR A 207 13.30 -4.48 13.75
C THR A 207 13.79 -5.67 12.94
N GLY A 208 12.89 -6.42 12.29
CA GLY A 208 13.21 -7.62 11.52
C GLY A 208 12.79 -7.48 10.06
N TYR A 209 13.56 -6.78 9.25
CA TYR A 209 13.22 -6.49 7.85
C TYR A 209 13.01 -7.72 6.96
N TYR A 210 13.65 -8.83 7.28
CA TYR A 210 13.55 -10.10 6.54
C TYR A 210 12.64 -11.12 7.24
N SER A 211 12.01 -10.74 8.36
CA SER A 211 11.22 -11.63 9.22
C SER A 211 9.75 -11.22 9.19
N VAL A 212 8.87 -12.13 8.78
CA VAL A 212 7.43 -11.95 9.04
C VAL A 212 7.20 -11.90 10.55
N SER A 213 6.40 -10.97 11.02
CA SER A 213 6.10 -10.86 12.45
C SER A 213 5.49 -12.14 13.00
N ALA A 214 6.04 -12.61 14.13
CA ALA A 214 5.54 -13.79 14.83
C ALA A 214 4.08 -13.66 15.29
N ARG A 215 3.50 -12.46 15.24
CA ARG A 215 2.06 -12.22 15.45
C ARG A 215 1.19 -12.99 14.47
N PHE A 216 1.69 -13.16 13.24
CA PHE A 216 0.95 -13.73 12.12
C PHE A 216 1.32 -15.19 11.84
N GLY A 217 2.00 -15.85 12.79
CA GLY A 217 2.46 -17.22 12.67
C GLY A 217 3.91 -17.33 12.22
N VAL A 218 4.23 -18.34 11.43
CA VAL A 218 5.57 -18.54 10.86
C VAL A 218 5.65 -17.98 9.44
N PRO A 219 6.85 -17.73 8.89
CA PRO A 219 6.99 -17.19 7.54
C PRO A 219 6.18 -17.92 6.46
N LYS A 220 6.12 -19.26 6.52
CA LYS A 220 5.34 -20.08 5.57
C LYS A 220 3.82 -19.89 5.69
N ASP A 221 3.31 -19.41 6.83
CA ASP A 221 1.89 -19.05 6.98
C ASP A 221 1.55 -17.81 6.13
N PHE A 222 2.49 -16.85 6.04
CA PHE A 222 2.33 -15.68 5.19
C PHE A 222 2.53 -16.02 3.69
N MET A 223 3.48 -16.91 3.35
CA MET A 223 3.60 -17.45 2.00
C MET A 223 2.29 -18.10 1.55
N TYR A 224 1.65 -18.89 2.40
CA TYR A 224 0.34 -19.50 2.13
C TYR A 224 -0.74 -18.43 1.86
N LEU A 225 -0.76 -17.34 2.63
CA LEU A 225 -1.71 -16.26 2.41
C LEU A 225 -1.52 -15.64 1.03
N VAL A 226 -0.28 -15.36 0.62
CA VAL A 226 0.03 -14.78 -0.70
C VAL A 226 -0.36 -15.76 -1.82
N ASP A 227 -0.01 -17.04 -1.68
CA ASP A 227 -0.37 -18.10 -2.63
C ASP A 227 -1.90 -18.18 -2.83
N GLU A 228 -2.67 -18.18 -1.74
CA GLU A 228 -4.13 -18.18 -1.81
C GLU A 228 -4.71 -16.91 -2.47
N MET A 229 -4.11 -15.74 -2.24
CA MET A 229 -4.51 -14.52 -2.93
C MET A 229 -4.27 -14.64 -4.44
N HIS A 230 -3.10 -15.07 -4.86
CA HIS A 230 -2.72 -15.24 -6.26
C HIS A 230 -3.58 -16.27 -6.98
N LYS A 231 -3.83 -17.43 -6.38
CA LYS A 231 -4.72 -18.46 -6.92
C LYS A 231 -6.13 -17.96 -7.19
N ASN A 232 -6.55 -16.94 -6.45
CA ASN A 232 -7.86 -16.31 -6.59
C ASN A 232 -7.85 -15.01 -7.41
N GLY A 233 -6.71 -14.67 -8.04
CA GLY A 233 -6.58 -13.54 -8.96
C GLY A 233 -6.44 -12.17 -8.26
N PHE A 234 -5.95 -12.14 -7.03
CA PHE A 234 -5.68 -10.91 -6.27
C PHE A 234 -4.19 -10.67 -6.14
N GLY A 235 -3.74 -9.44 -6.43
CA GLY A 235 -2.37 -9.04 -6.17
C GLY A 235 -2.15 -8.67 -4.70
N VAL A 236 -0.91 -8.82 -4.25
CA VAL A 236 -0.49 -8.53 -2.87
C VAL A 236 0.58 -7.45 -2.86
N ILE A 237 0.31 -6.35 -2.16
CA ILE A 237 1.22 -5.23 -1.97
C ILE A 237 1.62 -5.20 -0.49
N MET A 238 2.87 -4.89 -0.22
CA MET A 238 3.38 -4.72 1.13
C MET A 238 3.71 -3.25 1.39
N ASP A 239 3.26 -2.73 2.52
CA ASP A 239 3.73 -1.45 3.02
C ASP A 239 5.17 -1.62 3.54
N TRP A 240 6.08 -0.79 3.05
CA TRP A 240 7.52 -0.92 3.25
C TRP A 240 8.15 0.39 3.69
N VAL A 241 8.91 0.33 4.79
CA VAL A 241 9.47 1.50 5.48
C VAL A 241 11.00 1.53 5.34
N PRO A 242 11.56 2.02 4.23
CA PRO A 242 13.01 2.06 4.05
C PRO A 242 13.67 3.31 4.64
N GLY A 243 12.90 4.31 5.07
CA GLY A 243 13.43 5.62 5.47
C GLY A 243 13.94 5.67 6.90
N HIS A 244 13.36 4.87 7.82
CA HIS A 244 13.67 4.96 9.24
C HIS A 244 13.52 3.60 9.96
N ILE A 245 14.14 3.51 11.14
CA ILE A 245 14.14 2.34 12.03
C ILE A 245 13.79 2.77 13.45
N CYS A 246 13.36 1.81 14.28
CA CYS A 246 13.25 2.05 15.72
C CYS A 246 14.63 2.23 16.37
N ARG A 247 14.69 2.92 17.51
CA ARG A 247 15.93 3.14 18.27
C ARG A 247 16.21 2.06 19.33
N ASP A 248 15.52 0.93 19.24
CA ASP A 248 15.74 -0.17 20.17
C ASP A 248 17.16 -0.73 20.04
N ASP A 249 17.84 -0.88 21.17
CA ASP A 249 19.26 -1.27 21.25
C ASP A 249 19.55 -2.63 20.61
N PHE A 250 18.57 -3.52 20.57
CA PHE A 250 18.74 -4.84 19.97
C PHE A 250 18.59 -4.85 18.43
N GLY A 251 18.01 -3.78 17.85
CA GLY A 251 17.77 -3.63 16.41
C GLY A 251 18.95 -3.08 15.64
N LEU A 252 18.64 -2.47 14.47
CA LEU A 252 19.66 -1.93 13.57
C LEU A 252 20.32 -0.64 14.05
N TYR A 253 19.68 0.10 14.96
CA TYR A 253 20.19 1.37 15.47
C TYR A 253 21.57 1.22 16.07
N MET A 254 22.56 2.00 15.58
CA MET A 254 23.95 1.95 16.04
C MET A 254 24.46 0.51 16.16
N PHE A 255 24.28 -0.29 15.12
CA PHE A 255 24.30 -1.74 15.15
C PHE A 255 25.56 -2.35 15.80
N ASP A 256 26.73 -1.90 15.40
CA ASP A 256 28.04 -2.36 15.93
C ASP A 256 28.70 -1.32 16.85
N GLY A 257 27.89 -0.46 17.47
CA GLY A 257 28.33 0.69 18.25
C GLY A 257 28.68 1.91 17.40
N SER A 258 28.54 1.82 16.10
CA SER A 258 28.66 2.91 15.14
C SER A 258 27.38 3.04 14.29
N ALA A 259 27.27 4.15 13.57
CA ALA A 259 26.18 4.37 12.62
C ALA A 259 26.42 3.55 11.34
N LEU A 260 26.21 2.23 11.43
CA LEU A 260 26.47 1.30 10.32
C LEU A 260 25.48 1.52 9.18
N TYR A 261 24.19 1.54 9.48
CA TYR A 261 23.09 1.73 8.52
C TYR A 261 22.49 3.14 8.57
N ASP A 262 22.54 3.76 9.73
CA ASP A 262 21.98 5.07 10.05
C ASP A 262 22.97 6.21 9.77
N TYR A 263 22.49 7.46 9.81
CA TYR A 263 23.37 8.63 9.64
C TYR A 263 24.36 8.78 10.78
N SER A 264 25.59 9.17 10.46
CA SER A 264 26.62 9.45 11.47
C SER A 264 26.35 10.75 12.24
N ASP A 265 25.74 11.75 11.59
CA ASP A 265 25.32 12.99 12.24
C ASP A 265 24.02 12.77 13.02
N PRO A 266 24.03 12.90 14.38
CA PRO A 266 22.83 12.73 15.20
C PRO A 266 21.67 13.66 14.81
N LYS A 267 21.97 14.85 14.28
CA LYS A 267 20.95 15.81 13.87
C LYS A 267 20.12 15.36 12.67
N ILE A 268 20.70 14.51 11.83
CA ILE A 268 20.01 13.91 10.67
C ILE A 268 19.47 12.55 11.05
N ARG A 269 20.22 11.79 11.86
CA ARG A 269 19.87 10.45 12.30
C ARG A 269 18.62 10.41 13.16
N ASP A 270 18.60 11.22 14.24
CA ASP A 270 17.60 11.08 15.29
C ASP A 270 16.34 11.89 14.95
N ASN A 271 15.28 11.18 14.56
CA ASN A 271 13.98 11.78 14.28
C ASN A 271 13.16 11.87 15.57
N GLU A 272 13.24 13.03 16.22
CA GLU A 272 12.57 13.27 17.52
C GLU A 272 11.03 13.30 17.39
N VAL A 273 10.50 13.62 16.21
CA VAL A 273 9.05 13.68 15.97
C VAL A 273 8.42 12.29 16.04
N TRP A 274 9.10 11.29 15.49
CA TRP A 274 8.61 9.90 15.45
C TRP A 274 9.26 9.00 16.50
N GLY A 275 10.31 9.47 17.18
CA GLY A 275 11.10 8.64 18.09
C GLY A 275 11.91 7.56 17.37
N THR A 276 12.20 7.76 16.09
CA THR A 276 12.91 6.81 15.21
C THR A 276 14.30 7.30 14.84
N ALA A 277 15.08 6.50 14.14
CA ALA A 277 16.34 6.91 13.52
C ALA A 277 16.24 6.76 11.99
N ASN A 278 16.77 7.75 11.27
CA ASN A 278 16.81 7.74 9.81
C ASN A 278 17.97 6.89 9.30
N LEU A 279 17.68 6.03 8.32
CA LEU A 279 18.69 5.28 7.58
C LEU A 279 19.45 6.19 6.60
N ASP A 280 20.77 6.02 6.50
CA ASP A 280 21.58 6.73 5.53
C ASP A 280 21.50 6.05 4.16
N LEU A 281 20.49 6.44 3.40
CA LEU A 281 20.20 5.88 2.07
C LEU A 281 21.27 6.26 1.00
N GLY A 282 22.18 7.18 1.33
CA GLY A 282 23.35 7.48 0.50
C GLY A 282 24.49 6.48 0.65
N LYS A 283 24.48 5.65 1.71
CA LYS A 283 25.51 4.60 1.91
C LYS A 283 25.20 3.38 1.05
N GLY A 284 26.19 2.91 0.26
CA GLY A 284 26.03 1.72 -0.56
C GLY A 284 25.69 0.47 0.24
N LEU A 285 26.24 0.31 1.44
CA LEU A 285 25.89 -0.79 2.34
C LEU A 285 24.39 -0.78 2.71
N THR A 286 23.84 0.37 3.09
CA THR A 286 22.41 0.53 3.41
C THR A 286 21.57 0.27 2.17
N GLN A 287 22.00 0.75 1.00
CA GLN A 287 21.34 0.47 -0.28
C GLN A 287 21.31 -1.03 -0.58
N SER A 288 22.44 -1.73 -0.46
CA SER A 288 22.52 -3.19 -0.67
C SER A 288 21.60 -3.95 0.29
N PHE A 289 21.55 -3.55 1.57
CA PHE A 289 20.65 -4.15 2.56
C PHE A 289 19.17 -3.98 2.15
N LEU A 290 18.77 -2.77 1.76
CA LEU A 290 17.37 -2.48 1.43
C LEU A 290 16.97 -3.00 0.04
N TYR A 291 17.84 -2.92 -0.97
CA TYR A 291 17.55 -3.53 -2.27
C TYR A 291 17.42 -5.05 -2.17
N SER A 292 18.32 -5.70 -1.41
CA SER A 292 18.21 -7.12 -1.13
C SER A 292 16.92 -7.44 -0.37
N ASN A 293 16.49 -6.58 0.56
CA ASN A 293 15.25 -6.76 1.29
C ASN A 293 14.02 -6.69 0.36
N ALA A 294 13.92 -5.70 -0.51
CA ALA A 294 12.84 -5.63 -1.47
C ALA A 294 12.83 -6.85 -2.40
N MET A 295 14.00 -7.28 -2.89
CA MET A 295 14.13 -8.48 -3.72
C MET A 295 13.77 -9.76 -2.98
N PHE A 296 14.06 -9.84 -1.67
CA PHE A 296 13.68 -10.96 -0.81
C PHE A 296 12.14 -11.12 -0.75
N TRP A 297 11.41 -10.05 -0.51
CA TRP A 297 9.95 -10.09 -0.46
C TRP A 297 9.33 -10.46 -1.83
N LEU A 298 9.93 -10.00 -2.94
CA LEU A 298 9.49 -10.40 -4.28
C LEU A 298 9.78 -11.87 -4.59
N LYS A 299 10.95 -12.40 -4.18
CA LYS A 299 11.41 -13.72 -4.60
C LYS A 299 10.97 -14.85 -3.67
N TYR A 300 10.93 -14.60 -2.36
CA TYR A 300 10.57 -15.63 -1.37
C TYR A 300 9.11 -15.56 -0.96
N PHE A 301 8.51 -14.37 -0.98
CA PHE A 301 7.12 -14.18 -0.57
C PHE A 301 6.19 -13.83 -1.74
N HIS A 302 6.71 -13.73 -2.94
CA HIS A 302 5.97 -13.45 -4.17
C HIS A 302 5.07 -12.21 -4.13
N VAL A 303 5.35 -11.22 -3.25
CA VAL A 303 4.56 -9.98 -3.24
C VAL A 303 4.64 -9.29 -4.61
N ASP A 304 3.57 -8.59 -5.01
CA ASP A 304 3.49 -7.93 -6.32
C ASP A 304 4.07 -6.51 -6.32
N GLY A 305 4.39 -5.99 -5.16
CA GLY A 305 4.95 -4.65 -5.07
C GLY A 305 4.92 -4.05 -3.68
N PHE A 306 5.23 -2.76 -3.64
CA PHE A 306 5.40 -2.02 -2.39
C PHE A 306 4.69 -0.68 -2.42
N ARG A 307 4.09 -0.32 -1.30
CA ARG A 307 3.86 1.06 -0.92
C ARG A 307 5.06 1.51 -0.09
N VAL A 308 5.77 2.52 -0.55
CA VAL A 308 6.94 3.06 0.15
C VAL A 308 6.48 4.18 1.06
N ASP A 309 6.72 3.98 2.36
CA ASP A 309 6.34 4.90 3.43
C ASP A 309 7.15 6.19 3.40
N ALA A 310 6.49 7.30 3.72
CA ALA A 310 7.08 8.60 4.01
C ALA A 310 8.16 9.07 2.99
N VAL A 311 7.89 8.93 1.69
CA VAL A 311 8.83 9.26 0.63
C VAL A 311 9.28 10.73 0.69
N SER A 312 8.42 11.65 1.13
CA SER A 312 8.81 13.03 1.38
C SER A 312 9.97 13.17 2.38
N ASN A 313 10.02 12.30 3.41
CA ASN A 313 11.08 12.26 4.41
C ASN A 313 12.37 11.62 3.88
N ILE A 314 12.26 10.87 2.80
CA ILE A 314 13.42 10.33 2.06
C ILE A 314 13.98 11.39 1.12
N ILE A 315 13.11 12.07 0.35
CA ILE A 315 13.50 13.09 -0.63
C ILE A 315 14.15 14.31 0.02
N TYR A 316 13.62 14.74 1.17
CA TYR A 316 14.11 15.93 1.88
C TYR A 316 14.69 15.57 3.23
N TYR A 317 15.82 16.16 3.61
CA TYR A 317 16.36 15.98 4.95
C TYR A 317 15.32 16.31 6.00
N LEU A 318 15.02 15.34 6.88
CA LEU A 318 14.00 15.43 7.94
C LEU A 318 12.59 15.78 7.40
N GLY A 319 12.27 15.40 6.18
CA GLY A 319 10.98 15.65 5.54
C GLY A 319 10.67 17.11 5.23
N ASN A 320 11.63 18.01 5.38
CA ASN A 320 11.40 19.45 5.20
C ASN A 320 12.13 19.98 3.96
N PRO A 321 11.43 20.47 2.93
CA PRO A 321 12.04 21.05 1.75
C PRO A 321 13.04 22.18 2.02
N ALA A 322 12.89 22.92 3.13
CA ALA A 322 13.81 23.98 3.54
C ALA A 322 15.20 23.45 3.93
N ASN A 323 15.31 22.16 4.28
CA ASN A 323 16.60 21.53 4.60
C ASN A 323 17.35 21.03 3.35
N GLY A 324 16.74 21.16 2.17
CA GLY A 324 17.30 20.72 0.89
C GLY A 324 16.97 19.27 0.53
N VAL A 325 17.24 18.94 -0.73
CA VAL A 325 17.04 17.61 -1.29
C VAL A 325 18.17 16.69 -0.85
N ASN A 326 17.82 15.48 -0.44
CA ASN A 326 18.76 14.42 -0.13
C ASN A 326 19.06 13.60 -1.41
N GLU A 327 20.03 14.05 -2.19
CA GLU A 327 20.35 13.44 -3.48
C GLU A 327 20.75 11.96 -3.36
N GLY A 328 21.49 11.59 -2.31
CA GLY A 328 21.87 10.19 -2.06
C GLY A 328 20.64 9.29 -1.84
N ALA A 329 19.62 9.80 -1.16
CA ALA A 329 18.37 9.07 -0.98
C ALA A 329 17.49 9.08 -2.24
N CYS A 330 17.50 10.16 -3.03
CA CYS A 330 16.86 10.17 -4.35
C CYS A 330 17.52 9.15 -5.30
N ASP A 331 18.84 9.01 -5.26
CA ASP A 331 19.55 7.99 -6.05
C ASP A 331 19.20 6.57 -5.59
N PHE A 332 19.01 6.36 -4.27
CA PHE A 332 18.49 5.10 -3.74
C PHE A 332 17.09 4.81 -4.34
N LEU A 333 16.17 5.76 -4.35
CA LEU A 333 14.82 5.55 -4.91
C LEU A 333 14.85 5.25 -6.41
N ARG A 334 15.72 5.93 -7.17
CA ARG A 334 15.97 5.64 -8.59
C ARG A 334 16.55 4.23 -8.79
N GLY A 335 17.49 3.85 -7.94
CA GLY A 335 18.08 2.50 -7.92
C GLY A 335 17.06 1.43 -7.60
N LEU A 336 16.20 1.67 -6.61
CA LEU A 336 15.09 0.78 -6.24
C LEU A 336 14.19 0.51 -7.45
N SER A 337 13.69 1.57 -8.09
CA SER A 337 12.81 1.46 -9.25
C SER A 337 13.48 0.67 -10.40
N ARG A 338 14.76 0.98 -10.72
CA ARG A 338 15.49 0.25 -11.76
C ARG A 338 15.64 -1.24 -11.45
N ASN A 339 16.02 -1.58 -10.22
CA ASN A 339 16.26 -2.96 -9.82
C ASN A 339 14.97 -3.79 -9.83
N LEU A 340 13.88 -3.24 -9.30
CA LEU A 340 12.59 -3.93 -9.23
C LEU A 340 12.01 -4.14 -10.65
N PHE A 341 12.04 -3.12 -11.51
CA PHE A 341 11.51 -3.24 -12.87
C PHE A 341 12.42 -4.03 -13.82
N ALA A 342 13.71 -4.14 -13.52
CA ALA A 342 14.59 -5.08 -14.22
C ALA A 342 14.29 -6.53 -13.86
N TYR A 343 13.81 -6.79 -12.65
CA TYR A 343 13.37 -8.12 -12.22
C TYR A 343 12.01 -8.50 -12.84
N ASP A 344 11.00 -7.65 -12.65
CA ASP A 344 9.67 -7.79 -13.27
C ASP A 344 9.07 -6.39 -13.49
N ASP A 345 8.87 -6.00 -14.75
CA ASP A 345 8.34 -4.69 -15.11
C ASP A 345 6.84 -4.51 -14.79
N ARG A 346 6.21 -5.53 -14.18
CA ARG A 346 4.83 -5.52 -13.68
C ARG A 346 4.75 -5.31 -12.16
N VAL A 347 5.88 -5.20 -11.47
CA VAL A 347 5.92 -4.83 -10.05
C VAL A 347 5.23 -3.50 -9.84
N LEU A 348 4.44 -3.41 -8.76
CA LEU A 348 3.82 -2.17 -8.32
C LEU A 348 4.73 -1.44 -7.33
N LEU A 349 5.04 -0.19 -7.62
CA LEU A 349 5.80 0.67 -6.72
C LEU A 349 5.03 1.97 -6.51
N MET A 350 4.51 2.17 -5.31
CA MET A 350 3.69 3.33 -4.93
C MET A 350 4.40 4.18 -3.89
N ALA A 351 4.40 5.49 -4.07
CA ALA A 351 4.99 6.44 -3.13
C ALA A 351 3.91 7.08 -2.25
N GLU A 352 4.05 6.95 -0.93
CA GLU A 352 3.36 7.86 -0.02
C GLU A 352 4.21 9.12 0.09
N ASP A 353 3.81 10.14 -0.66
CA ASP A 353 4.53 11.42 -0.73
C ASP A 353 3.57 12.60 -0.72
N SER A 354 3.70 13.43 0.30
CA SER A 354 2.94 14.66 0.49
C SER A 354 3.65 15.91 -0.07
N SER A 355 4.86 15.76 -0.61
CA SER A 355 5.67 16.87 -1.09
C SER A 355 5.27 17.34 -2.49
N ALA A 356 5.75 18.53 -2.86
CA ALA A 356 5.64 19.07 -4.21
C ALA A 356 6.84 18.68 -5.10
N HIS A 357 7.61 17.65 -4.75
CA HIS A 357 8.71 17.16 -5.59
C HIS A 357 8.18 16.70 -6.94
N ASP A 358 8.77 17.21 -8.01
CA ASP A 358 8.35 16.92 -9.39
C ASP A 358 8.94 15.59 -9.88
N GLY A 359 8.12 14.81 -10.57
CA GLY A 359 8.57 13.62 -11.27
C GLY A 359 8.76 12.38 -10.37
N VAL A 360 8.02 12.26 -9.28
CA VAL A 360 8.00 11.02 -8.46
C VAL A 360 7.62 9.82 -9.33
N THR A 361 6.61 9.97 -10.20
CA THR A 361 6.15 8.90 -11.10
C THR A 361 6.73 9.00 -12.52
N ARG A 362 7.61 9.98 -12.79
CA ARG A 362 8.31 10.07 -14.07
C ARG A 362 9.36 8.95 -14.16
N PRO A 363 9.53 8.30 -15.33
CA PRO A 363 10.58 7.29 -15.53
C PRO A 363 11.98 7.80 -15.17
N VAL A 364 12.83 6.91 -14.66
CA VAL A 364 14.18 7.28 -14.19
C VAL A 364 15.06 7.81 -15.31
N ASP A 365 14.98 7.27 -16.51
CA ASP A 365 15.70 7.72 -17.71
C ASP A 365 15.22 9.09 -18.23
N MET A 366 14.05 9.56 -17.76
CA MET A 366 13.52 10.90 -17.98
C MET A 366 13.74 11.86 -16.80
N GLY A 367 14.58 11.47 -15.84
CA GLY A 367 14.98 12.28 -14.70
C GLY A 367 14.04 12.18 -13.48
N GLY A 368 13.08 11.26 -13.47
CA GLY A 368 12.19 11.02 -12.34
C GLY A 368 12.73 10.02 -11.32
N LEU A 369 11.88 9.66 -10.34
CA LEU A 369 12.18 8.63 -9.34
C LEU A 369 11.70 7.22 -9.78
N GLY A 370 10.81 7.14 -10.78
CA GLY A 370 10.41 5.89 -11.41
C GLY A 370 9.28 5.12 -10.72
N PHE A 371 8.56 5.71 -9.77
CA PHE A 371 7.39 5.06 -9.18
C PHE A 371 6.27 4.87 -10.20
N ASN A 372 5.43 3.84 -10.01
CA ASN A 372 4.21 3.69 -10.82
C ASN A 372 3.15 4.70 -10.41
N TYR A 373 2.95 4.87 -9.10
CA TYR A 373 1.92 5.75 -8.54
C TYR A 373 2.44 6.55 -7.36
N LYS A 374 1.79 7.69 -7.15
CA LYS A 374 1.93 8.54 -5.97
C LYS A 374 0.57 8.68 -5.30
N TRP A 375 0.50 8.60 -3.99
CA TRP A 375 -0.70 8.92 -3.23
C TRP A 375 -1.09 10.38 -3.43
N ASN A 376 -2.35 10.63 -3.82
CA ASN A 376 -2.85 11.99 -3.98
C ASN A 376 -3.33 12.55 -2.63
N MET A 377 -2.37 12.92 -1.78
CA MET A 377 -2.65 13.48 -0.45
C MET A 377 -3.41 14.82 -0.53
N GLY A 378 -3.17 15.62 -1.57
CA GLY A 378 -3.89 16.87 -1.82
C GLY A 378 -5.39 16.61 -2.08
N TRP A 379 -5.71 15.70 -2.99
CA TRP A 379 -7.09 15.30 -3.25
C TRP A 379 -7.78 14.77 -1.98
N MET A 380 -7.11 13.92 -1.24
CA MET A 380 -7.64 13.33 0.00
C MET A 380 -7.97 14.41 1.03
N ASN A 381 -7.02 15.31 1.32
CA ASN A 381 -7.21 16.39 2.29
C ASN A 381 -8.33 17.35 1.88
N ASP A 382 -8.34 17.82 0.63
CA ASP A 382 -9.34 18.77 0.14
C ASP A 382 -10.73 18.14 0.10
N THR A 383 -10.83 16.90 -0.39
CA THR A 383 -12.10 16.17 -0.46
C THR A 383 -12.68 15.93 0.94
N LEU A 384 -11.88 15.41 1.87
CA LEU A 384 -12.35 15.19 3.24
C LEU A 384 -12.72 16.49 3.96
N ARG A 385 -11.96 17.56 3.73
CA ARG A 385 -12.29 18.90 4.24
C ARG A 385 -13.63 19.38 3.69
N TYR A 386 -13.90 19.21 2.39
CA TYR A 386 -15.17 19.58 1.77
C TYR A 386 -16.35 18.79 2.36
N PHE A 387 -16.19 17.48 2.51
CA PHE A 387 -17.26 16.63 3.03
C PHE A 387 -17.57 16.86 4.51
N LYS A 388 -16.60 17.34 5.31
CA LYS A 388 -16.82 17.75 6.71
C LYS A 388 -17.67 19.01 6.85
N LEU A 389 -17.79 19.83 5.81
CA LEU A 389 -18.59 21.05 5.85
C LEU A 389 -20.08 20.72 5.85
N ASP A 390 -20.85 21.45 6.65
CA ASP A 390 -22.30 21.48 6.50
C ASP A 390 -22.64 21.89 5.05
N PRO A 391 -23.60 21.22 4.38
CA PRO A 391 -23.95 21.50 2.99
C PRO A 391 -24.23 22.98 2.68
N ILE A 392 -24.76 23.76 3.64
CA ILE A 392 -25.03 25.20 3.45
C ILE A 392 -23.78 26.04 3.20
N TYR A 393 -22.61 25.58 3.67
CA TYR A 393 -21.35 26.28 3.49
C TYR A 393 -20.55 25.82 2.27
N ARG A 394 -20.92 24.68 1.65
CA ARG A 394 -20.15 24.06 0.55
C ARG A 394 -20.00 24.95 -0.66
N LYS A 395 -20.98 25.82 -0.94
CA LYS A 395 -20.92 26.80 -2.02
C LYS A 395 -19.75 27.75 -1.92
N TYR A 396 -19.28 28.06 -0.73
CA TYR A 396 -18.12 28.95 -0.49
C TYR A 396 -16.78 28.21 -0.62
N HIS A 397 -16.81 26.89 -0.72
CA HIS A 397 -15.63 26.02 -0.74
C HIS A 397 -15.61 25.07 -1.94
N HIS A 398 -16.32 25.44 -3.00
CA HIS A 398 -16.49 24.66 -4.22
C HIS A 398 -15.14 24.25 -4.83
N ASN A 399 -14.13 25.10 -4.72
CA ASN A 399 -12.79 24.89 -5.20
C ASN A 399 -12.07 23.69 -4.52
N LEU A 400 -12.45 23.25 -3.33
CA LEU A 400 -11.87 22.06 -2.70
C LEU A 400 -12.10 20.78 -3.53
N ILE A 401 -13.15 20.73 -4.35
CA ILE A 401 -13.41 19.62 -5.27
C ILE A 401 -12.74 19.84 -6.63
N THR A 402 -12.69 21.09 -7.12
CA THR A 402 -12.21 21.36 -8.48
C THR A 402 -10.70 21.54 -8.57
N PHE A 403 -10.06 22.03 -7.51
CA PHE A 403 -8.63 22.34 -7.50
C PHE A 403 -7.74 21.11 -7.71
N GLY A 404 -8.10 19.96 -7.15
CA GLY A 404 -7.34 18.71 -7.32
C GLY A 404 -7.10 18.32 -8.77
N LEU A 405 -7.96 18.74 -9.70
CA LEU A 405 -7.81 18.45 -11.13
C LEU A 405 -6.89 19.41 -11.87
N VAL A 406 -6.49 20.52 -11.26
CA VAL A 406 -5.47 21.43 -11.81
C VAL A 406 -4.12 20.70 -11.90
N TYR A 407 -3.78 19.89 -10.91
CA TYR A 407 -2.55 19.10 -10.85
C TYR A 407 -2.78 17.59 -11.03
N GLY A 408 -4.04 17.13 -11.14
CA GLY A 408 -4.44 15.73 -11.13
C GLY A 408 -3.84 14.84 -12.23
N PHE A 409 -3.07 15.43 -13.14
CA PHE A 409 -2.37 14.74 -14.23
C PHE A 409 -0.87 15.10 -14.27
N SER A 410 -0.34 15.73 -13.21
CA SER A 410 1.11 16.01 -13.11
C SER A 410 1.90 14.77 -12.75
N GLU A 411 1.28 13.85 -12.02
CA GLU A 411 1.80 12.55 -11.62
C GLU A 411 0.76 11.46 -11.93
N GLN A 412 1.14 10.20 -11.80
CA GLN A 412 0.20 9.09 -11.84
C GLN A 412 -0.31 8.83 -10.41
N PHE A 413 -1.57 9.20 -10.18
CA PHE A 413 -2.10 9.19 -8.83
C PHE A 413 -2.93 7.95 -8.48
N ILE A 414 -2.82 7.53 -7.21
CA ILE A 414 -3.80 6.72 -6.52
C ILE A 414 -4.48 7.57 -5.45
N LEU A 415 -5.80 7.44 -5.31
CA LEU A 415 -6.62 8.21 -4.37
C LEU A 415 -6.71 7.45 -3.05
N PRO A 416 -6.01 7.88 -1.98
CA PRO A 416 -6.01 7.18 -0.72
C PRO A 416 -7.14 7.67 0.20
N LEU A 417 -7.96 6.74 0.68
CA LEU A 417 -8.67 6.88 1.94
C LEU A 417 -8.07 5.83 2.89
N SER A 418 -6.87 6.12 3.38
CA SER A 418 -5.99 5.20 4.08
C SER A 418 -6.27 5.13 5.59
N HIS A 419 -5.51 4.26 6.27
CA HIS A 419 -5.56 4.10 7.73
C HIS A 419 -5.32 5.42 8.47
N ASP A 420 -4.41 6.29 7.98
CA ASP A 420 -4.09 7.57 8.62
C ASP A 420 -5.28 8.51 8.76
N GLU A 421 -6.30 8.35 7.92
CA GLU A 421 -7.46 9.23 7.94
C GLU A 421 -8.52 8.83 8.97
N VAL A 422 -8.38 7.68 9.60
CA VAL A 422 -9.39 7.13 10.52
C VAL A 422 -8.84 6.82 11.92
N VAL A 423 -7.77 7.51 12.31
CA VAL A 423 -7.08 7.38 13.60
C VAL A 423 -6.80 8.76 14.21
N HIS A 424 -6.26 8.79 15.41
CA HIS A 424 -5.73 9.98 16.09
C HIS A 424 -6.74 11.13 16.17
N LEU A 425 -7.97 10.83 16.59
CA LEU A 425 -9.07 11.79 16.76
C LEU A 425 -9.53 12.45 15.44
N LYS A 426 -9.24 11.83 14.31
CA LYS A 426 -9.71 12.28 12.99
C LYS A 426 -11.15 11.85 12.68
N ALA A 427 -11.77 10.99 13.50
CA ALA A 427 -13.04 10.28 13.30
C ALA A 427 -13.03 9.27 12.15
N SER A 428 -13.96 8.29 12.15
CA SER A 428 -14.18 7.41 11.01
C SER A 428 -14.67 8.19 9.79
N LEU A 429 -14.58 7.61 8.58
CA LEU A 429 -15.10 8.28 7.38
C LEU A 429 -16.56 8.67 7.52
N LEU A 430 -17.40 7.80 8.11
CA LEU A 430 -18.81 8.09 8.36
C LEU A 430 -19.00 9.26 9.35
N ASN A 431 -18.23 9.27 10.44
CA ASN A 431 -18.39 10.29 11.48
C ASN A 431 -17.75 11.63 11.14
N LYS A 432 -16.99 11.72 10.04
CA LYS A 432 -16.60 12.99 9.44
C LYS A 432 -17.79 13.71 8.77
N MET A 433 -18.83 12.97 8.41
CA MET A 433 -19.98 13.52 7.67
C MET A 433 -20.90 14.32 8.57
N PRO A 434 -21.35 15.52 8.14
CA PRO A 434 -22.30 16.35 8.87
C PRO A 434 -23.74 15.85 8.73
N GLY A 435 -24.63 16.40 9.55
CA GLY A 435 -26.06 16.18 9.49
C GLY A 435 -26.58 15.05 10.37
N ASP A 436 -27.83 14.69 10.18
CA ASP A 436 -28.48 13.58 10.87
C ASP A 436 -27.97 12.21 10.38
N TYR A 437 -28.51 11.13 10.96
CA TYR A 437 -28.08 9.77 10.65
C TYR A 437 -28.20 9.43 9.16
N TRP A 438 -29.32 9.78 8.51
CA TRP A 438 -29.52 9.54 7.08
C TRP A 438 -28.56 10.37 6.23
N GLN A 439 -28.40 11.66 6.58
CA GLN A 439 -27.51 12.59 5.86
C GLN A 439 -26.05 12.16 5.95
N LYS A 440 -25.60 11.62 7.09
CA LYS A 440 -24.25 11.05 7.23
C LYS A 440 -24.02 9.92 6.22
N PHE A 441 -24.94 8.96 6.12
CA PHE A 441 -24.82 7.87 5.16
C PHE A 441 -24.97 8.35 3.70
N ALA A 442 -25.81 9.33 3.43
CA ALA A 442 -25.93 9.92 2.09
C ALA A 442 -24.61 10.60 1.67
N ASN A 443 -24.02 11.44 2.53
CA ASN A 443 -22.72 12.06 2.30
C ASN A 443 -21.60 11.00 2.15
N TYR A 444 -21.60 9.96 2.97
CA TYR A 444 -20.63 8.87 2.86
C TYR A 444 -20.75 8.16 1.48
N ARG A 445 -21.95 7.81 1.03
CA ARG A 445 -22.14 7.23 -0.31
C ARG A 445 -21.71 8.20 -1.41
N ALA A 446 -21.98 9.50 -1.25
CA ALA A 446 -21.52 10.51 -2.20
C ALA A 446 -19.98 10.59 -2.26
N LEU A 447 -19.29 10.51 -1.11
CA LEU A 447 -17.82 10.44 -1.06
C LEU A 447 -17.30 9.21 -1.82
N MET A 448 -17.84 8.03 -1.56
CA MET A 448 -17.45 6.80 -2.25
C MET A 448 -17.73 6.86 -3.75
N GLY A 449 -18.90 7.39 -4.14
CA GLY A 449 -19.26 7.60 -5.55
C GLY A 449 -18.32 8.59 -6.26
N LEU A 450 -17.98 9.69 -5.61
CA LEU A 450 -17.02 10.66 -6.13
C LEU A 450 -15.62 10.04 -6.28
N MET A 451 -15.11 9.35 -5.25
CA MET A 451 -13.82 8.65 -5.30
C MET A 451 -13.74 7.68 -6.47
N MET A 452 -14.75 6.81 -6.64
CA MET A 452 -14.74 5.77 -7.67
C MET A 452 -14.86 6.34 -9.09
N THR A 453 -15.39 7.54 -9.26
CA THR A 453 -15.56 8.20 -10.56
C THR A 453 -14.48 9.24 -10.87
N HIS A 454 -13.75 9.73 -9.88
CA HIS A 454 -12.65 10.67 -10.05
C HIS A 454 -11.44 10.02 -10.78
N PRO A 455 -10.63 10.77 -11.58
CA PRO A 455 -9.37 10.25 -12.11
C PRO A 455 -8.42 9.75 -11.02
N GLY A 456 -7.66 8.72 -11.33
CA GLY A 456 -6.71 8.05 -10.42
C GLY A 456 -7.18 6.68 -9.96
N LYS A 457 -6.24 5.82 -9.56
CA LYS A 457 -6.50 4.50 -8.98
C LYS A 457 -7.10 4.66 -7.58
N LYS A 458 -7.55 3.58 -6.94
CA LYS A 458 -8.33 3.64 -5.69
C LYS A 458 -7.65 2.85 -4.59
N LEU A 459 -7.60 3.43 -3.39
CA LEU A 459 -7.16 2.75 -2.17
C LEU A 459 -8.15 3.06 -1.05
N LEU A 460 -8.64 2.02 -0.39
CA LEU A 460 -9.58 2.14 0.71
C LEU A 460 -9.12 1.26 1.87
N PHE A 461 -8.96 1.87 3.04
CA PHE A 461 -8.63 1.16 4.27
C PHE A 461 -9.82 0.33 4.77
N MET A 462 -9.50 -0.83 5.34
CA MET A 462 -10.45 -1.78 5.90
C MET A 462 -11.46 -1.13 6.85
N GLY A 463 -12.73 -1.52 6.72
CA GLY A 463 -13.87 -0.91 7.43
C GLY A 463 -14.45 0.30 6.69
N GLY A 464 -13.68 0.94 5.79
CA GLY A 464 -14.19 2.00 4.93
C GLY A 464 -15.30 1.52 4.01
N GLU A 465 -15.30 0.27 3.56
CA GLU A 465 -16.26 -0.27 2.61
C GLU A 465 -17.68 -0.51 3.19
N PHE A 466 -17.80 -0.60 4.51
CA PHE A 466 -19.11 -0.73 5.17
C PHE A 466 -19.40 0.41 6.16
N ALA A 467 -18.73 1.56 5.95
CA ALA A 467 -18.94 2.78 6.76
C ALA A 467 -18.70 2.55 8.25
N HIS A 468 -17.56 1.96 8.63
CA HIS A 468 -17.23 1.66 10.02
C HIS A 468 -17.54 2.86 10.92
N TYR A 469 -18.20 2.61 12.07
CA TYR A 469 -18.76 3.70 12.85
C TYR A 469 -17.72 4.46 13.67
N THR A 470 -16.80 3.73 14.33
CA THR A 470 -15.75 4.31 15.16
C THR A 470 -14.45 4.49 14.38
N GLU A 471 -13.52 5.25 14.93
CA GLU A 471 -12.13 5.22 14.45
C GLU A 471 -11.57 3.81 14.49
N TRP A 472 -10.58 3.54 13.64
CA TRP A 472 -9.86 2.29 13.69
C TRP A 472 -9.13 2.13 15.03
N ASN A 473 -9.28 0.96 15.63
CA ASN A 473 -8.58 0.55 16.84
C ASN A 473 -7.82 -0.75 16.56
N PHE A 474 -6.50 -0.66 16.43
CA PHE A 474 -5.64 -1.81 16.15
C PHE A 474 -5.65 -2.87 17.26
N LYS A 475 -6.14 -2.57 18.47
CA LYS A 475 -6.23 -3.50 19.63
C LYS A 475 -7.40 -4.45 19.53
N THR A 476 -8.35 -4.18 18.66
CA THR A 476 -9.55 -5.00 18.45
C THR A 476 -9.70 -5.34 16.98
N GLU A 477 -10.51 -6.36 16.65
CA GLU A 477 -10.94 -6.56 15.27
C GLU A 477 -11.93 -5.47 14.82
N LEU A 478 -12.18 -5.38 13.51
CA LEU A 478 -13.25 -4.55 12.97
C LEU A 478 -14.61 -4.96 13.57
N ASP A 479 -15.49 -3.97 13.76
CA ASP A 479 -16.85 -4.26 14.25
C ASP A 479 -17.73 -4.87 13.14
N TRP A 480 -17.53 -6.15 12.88
CA TRP A 480 -18.29 -6.92 11.89
C TRP A 480 -19.80 -7.00 12.20
N ASN A 481 -20.22 -6.69 13.45
CA ASN A 481 -21.63 -6.64 13.81
C ASN A 481 -22.37 -5.49 13.12
N LEU A 482 -21.68 -4.49 12.61
CA LEU A 482 -22.29 -3.38 11.87
C LEU A 482 -23.09 -3.84 10.65
N TYR A 483 -22.74 -4.97 10.03
CA TYR A 483 -23.52 -5.57 8.94
C TYR A 483 -24.96 -5.97 9.33
N LYS A 484 -25.27 -6.10 10.63
CA LYS A 484 -26.63 -6.34 11.11
C LYS A 484 -27.53 -5.09 11.02
N TYR A 485 -26.93 -3.92 10.85
CA TYR A 485 -27.67 -2.66 10.74
C TYR A 485 -27.89 -2.29 9.27
N PRO A 486 -29.17 -2.08 8.85
CA PRO A 486 -29.51 -1.87 7.44
C PRO A 486 -28.75 -0.73 6.76
N ALA A 487 -28.41 0.34 7.48
CA ALA A 487 -27.68 1.47 6.91
C ALA A 487 -26.23 1.10 6.52
N HIS A 488 -25.55 0.30 7.33
CA HIS A 488 -24.19 -0.19 7.06
C HIS A 488 -24.18 -1.23 5.94
N ASP A 489 -25.13 -2.19 5.95
CA ASP A 489 -25.26 -3.18 4.88
C ASP A 489 -25.59 -2.51 3.54
N SER A 490 -26.49 -1.55 3.53
CA SER A 490 -26.85 -0.79 2.32
C SER A 490 -25.68 0.06 1.81
N ALA A 491 -24.90 0.67 2.71
CA ALA A 491 -23.69 1.41 2.36
C ALA A 491 -22.63 0.50 1.75
N ASN A 492 -22.40 -0.68 2.32
CA ASN A 492 -21.50 -1.69 1.76
C ASN A 492 -21.99 -2.15 0.36
N ARG A 493 -23.26 -2.42 0.20
CA ARG A 493 -23.85 -2.77 -1.11
C ARG A 493 -23.53 -1.70 -2.16
N PHE A 494 -23.68 -0.41 -1.80
CA PHE A 494 -23.34 0.68 -2.71
C PHE A 494 -21.86 0.67 -3.09
N VAL A 495 -20.94 0.50 -2.11
CA VAL A 495 -19.50 0.47 -2.37
C VAL A 495 -19.13 -0.71 -3.29
N ARG A 496 -19.68 -1.90 -3.04
CA ARG A 496 -19.50 -3.08 -3.92
C ARG A 496 -19.94 -2.81 -5.35
N ASP A 497 -21.13 -2.25 -5.52
CA ASP A 497 -21.70 -1.97 -6.84
C ASP A 497 -20.91 -0.84 -7.56
N MET A 498 -20.36 0.11 -6.80
CA MET A 498 -19.46 1.13 -7.33
C MET A 498 -18.11 0.53 -7.78
N ILE A 499 -17.50 -0.36 -6.98
CA ILE A 499 -16.27 -1.08 -7.36
C ILE A 499 -16.52 -1.92 -8.62
N ALA A 500 -17.65 -2.65 -8.67
CA ALA A 500 -18.03 -3.43 -9.85
C ALA A 500 -18.25 -2.52 -11.09
N THR A 501 -18.82 -1.34 -10.90
CA THR A 501 -19.01 -0.35 -11.96
C THR A 501 -17.67 0.22 -12.41
N TYR A 502 -16.78 0.61 -11.49
CA TYR A 502 -15.42 1.05 -11.79
C TYR A 502 -14.67 0.00 -12.63
N ARG A 503 -14.69 -1.28 -12.22
CA ARG A 503 -14.01 -2.37 -12.94
C ARG A 503 -14.60 -2.68 -14.31
N ARG A 504 -15.89 -2.44 -14.51
CA ARG A 504 -16.59 -2.72 -15.78
C ARG A 504 -16.46 -1.59 -16.80
N GLU A 505 -16.49 -0.34 -16.34
CA GLU A 505 -16.55 0.83 -17.21
C GLU A 505 -15.14 1.36 -17.51
N LYS A 506 -14.60 1.02 -18.69
CA LYS A 506 -13.25 1.43 -19.12
C LYS A 506 -12.99 2.93 -19.00
N ALA A 507 -14.02 3.75 -19.23
CA ALA A 507 -13.95 5.19 -19.08
C ALA A 507 -13.54 5.66 -17.66
N LEU A 508 -13.66 4.80 -16.63
CA LEU A 508 -13.32 5.16 -15.27
C LEU A 508 -11.86 4.84 -14.89
N PHE A 509 -11.15 4.00 -15.67
CA PHE A 509 -9.81 3.56 -15.29
C PHE A 509 -8.75 3.54 -16.40
N SER A 510 -9.13 3.40 -17.69
CA SER A 510 -8.13 3.18 -18.74
C SER A 510 -7.35 4.43 -19.15
N SER A 511 -7.90 5.61 -18.88
CA SER A 511 -7.31 6.90 -19.20
C SER A 511 -7.28 7.83 -17.98
N ASP A 512 -7.23 7.29 -16.77
CA ASP A 512 -7.29 8.07 -15.52
C ASP A 512 -5.99 8.83 -15.21
N HIS A 513 -4.91 8.52 -15.92
CA HIS A 513 -3.63 9.23 -15.87
C HIS A 513 -3.42 10.22 -17.03
N LYS A 514 -4.43 10.41 -17.90
CA LYS A 514 -4.36 11.29 -19.08
C LYS A 514 -5.40 12.41 -18.98
N LYS A 515 -5.03 13.62 -19.36
CA LYS A 515 -5.95 14.79 -19.37
C LYS A 515 -7.20 14.52 -20.22
N GLU A 516 -7.03 13.81 -21.32
CA GLU A 516 -8.09 13.45 -22.27
C GLU A 516 -9.14 12.51 -21.65
N GLY A 517 -8.78 11.80 -20.58
CA GLY A 517 -9.68 10.92 -19.82
C GLY A 517 -10.69 11.67 -18.95
N PHE A 518 -10.60 13.00 -18.83
CA PHE A 518 -11.48 13.81 -17.98
C PHE A 518 -11.87 15.12 -18.66
N LYS A 519 -13.13 15.55 -18.47
CA LYS A 519 -13.60 16.86 -18.87
C LYS A 519 -14.69 17.38 -17.95
N TRP A 520 -14.50 18.57 -17.40
CA TRP A 520 -15.61 19.28 -16.77
C TRP A 520 -16.69 19.60 -17.79
N ILE A 521 -17.94 19.28 -17.46
CA ILE A 521 -19.15 19.73 -18.18
C ILE A 521 -19.70 20.96 -17.49
N GLU A 522 -19.90 20.88 -16.16
CA GLU A 522 -20.25 22.01 -15.31
C GLU A 522 -19.45 21.89 -14.00
N GLY A 523 -18.42 22.67 -13.89
CA GLY A 523 -17.53 22.69 -12.72
C GLY A 523 -17.63 23.98 -11.89
N ASN A 524 -18.51 24.92 -12.29
CA ASN A 524 -18.55 26.26 -11.70
C ASN A 524 -19.87 26.56 -10.95
N ASN A 525 -20.80 25.61 -10.89
CA ASN A 525 -22.10 25.80 -10.24
C ASN A 525 -21.96 25.74 -8.71
N SER A 526 -21.27 26.70 -8.13
CA SER A 526 -21.05 26.80 -6.67
C SER A 526 -22.35 27.09 -5.91
N GLU A 527 -23.26 27.90 -6.47
CA GLU A 527 -24.51 28.29 -5.80
C GLU A 527 -25.39 27.08 -5.46
N GLN A 528 -25.43 26.08 -6.34
CA GLN A 528 -26.16 24.83 -6.10
C GLN A 528 -25.25 23.72 -5.57
N SER A 529 -23.93 23.94 -5.53
CA SER A 529 -22.92 22.92 -5.20
C SER A 529 -23.10 21.62 -5.99
N ILE A 530 -23.35 21.79 -7.31
CA ILE A 530 -23.48 20.68 -8.28
C ILE A 530 -22.25 20.66 -9.17
N PHE A 531 -21.73 19.46 -9.40
CA PHE A 531 -20.59 19.20 -10.26
C PHE A 531 -20.99 18.20 -11.34
N VAL A 532 -20.68 18.51 -12.59
CA VAL A 532 -20.92 17.59 -13.72
C VAL A 532 -19.62 17.43 -14.51
N PHE A 533 -19.20 16.20 -14.73
CA PHE A 533 -18.02 15.89 -15.51
C PHE A 533 -18.19 14.63 -16.36
N ALA A 534 -17.40 14.51 -17.40
CA ALA A 534 -17.30 13.30 -18.21
C ALA A 534 -15.97 12.57 -17.98
N ARG A 535 -16.03 11.25 -17.98
CA ARG A 535 -14.87 10.36 -18.03
C ARG A 535 -14.86 9.63 -19.36
N TYR A 536 -13.69 9.54 -19.97
CA TYR A 536 -13.50 8.92 -21.28
C TYR A 536 -12.53 7.76 -21.20
N SER A 537 -12.81 6.70 -21.95
CA SER A 537 -11.79 5.73 -22.31
C SER A 537 -10.96 6.27 -23.48
N GLU A 538 -10.03 5.49 -24.01
CA GLU A 538 -9.29 5.83 -25.24
C GLU A 538 -10.20 6.05 -26.45
N LYS A 539 -11.45 5.58 -26.39
CA LYS A 539 -12.47 5.78 -27.41
C LYS A 539 -13.46 6.86 -26.93
N PHE A 540 -13.52 7.96 -27.65
CA PHE A 540 -14.43 9.08 -27.32
C PHE A 540 -15.90 8.64 -27.16
N ASP A 541 -16.38 7.69 -27.96
CA ASP A 541 -17.74 7.13 -27.86
C ASP A 541 -17.97 6.28 -26.61
N ASP A 542 -16.92 5.88 -25.89
CA ASP A 542 -17.00 5.13 -24.64
C ASP A 542 -16.69 6.06 -23.47
N HIS A 543 -17.73 6.75 -23.02
CA HIS A 543 -17.68 7.70 -21.91
C HIS A 543 -18.84 7.49 -20.93
N VAL A 544 -18.66 8.03 -19.74
CA VAL A 544 -19.73 8.20 -18.75
C VAL A 544 -19.79 9.67 -18.34
N VAL A 545 -21.00 10.12 -17.99
CA VAL A 545 -21.25 11.44 -17.40
C VAL A 545 -21.59 11.25 -15.93
N VAL A 546 -20.94 11.98 -15.06
CA VAL A 546 -21.09 11.91 -13.60
C VAL A 546 -21.69 13.21 -13.12
N VAL A 547 -22.71 13.11 -12.26
CA VAL A 547 -23.30 14.25 -11.56
C VAL A 547 -23.13 14.03 -10.07
N PHE A 548 -22.54 15.00 -9.39
CA PHE A 548 -22.40 15.03 -7.94
C PHE A 548 -23.15 16.26 -7.40
N ASN A 549 -24.12 16.01 -6.51
CA ASN A 549 -24.84 17.02 -5.76
C ASN A 549 -24.41 16.99 -4.31
N ALA A 550 -23.83 18.07 -3.84
CA ALA A 550 -23.33 18.19 -2.48
C ALA A 550 -24.35 18.83 -1.50
N THR A 551 -25.62 18.94 -1.91
CA THR A 551 -26.71 19.54 -1.09
C THR A 551 -27.85 18.54 -0.86
N PRO A 552 -28.66 18.70 0.20
CA PRO A 552 -29.84 17.85 0.44
C PRO A 552 -31.05 18.20 -0.44
N VAL A 553 -30.86 18.97 -1.50
CA VAL A 553 -31.91 19.43 -2.41
C VAL A 553 -32.02 18.47 -3.60
N VAL A 554 -33.24 18.05 -3.91
CA VAL A 554 -33.54 17.34 -5.16
C VAL A 554 -33.83 18.36 -6.25
N TYR A 555 -33.20 18.21 -7.42
CA TYR A 555 -33.51 19.07 -8.58
C TYR A 555 -34.17 18.22 -9.67
N HIS A 556 -35.43 18.55 -10.00
CA HIS A 556 -36.18 17.89 -11.08
C HIS A 556 -35.96 18.61 -12.41
N ASP A 557 -36.06 17.87 -13.51
CA ASP A 557 -35.91 18.41 -14.88
C ASP A 557 -34.62 19.21 -15.10
N TYR A 558 -33.56 18.89 -14.34
CA TYR A 558 -32.27 19.56 -14.39
C TYR A 558 -31.55 19.22 -15.68
N ALA A 559 -31.31 20.23 -16.52
CA ALA A 559 -30.64 20.06 -17.80
C ALA A 559 -29.11 19.99 -17.62
N ILE A 560 -28.47 18.97 -18.16
CA ILE A 560 -27.02 18.83 -18.21
C ILE A 560 -26.54 18.61 -19.65
N GLY A 561 -25.44 19.23 -20.00
CA GLY A 561 -24.78 18.99 -21.29
C GLY A 561 -24.21 17.56 -21.35
N VAL A 562 -24.29 16.94 -22.53
CA VAL A 562 -23.71 15.63 -22.79
C VAL A 562 -22.95 15.59 -24.13
N PRO A 563 -21.80 14.86 -24.21
CA PRO A 563 -20.99 14.82 -25.43
C PRO A 563 -21.60 13.95 -26.53
N GLY A 564 -22.41 12.95 -26.17
CA GLY A 564 -22.97 11.99 -27.11
C GLY A 564 -24.27 12.42 -27.76
N ASP A 565 -24.61 11.78 -28.89
CA ASP A 565 -25.78 12.06 -29.73
C ASP A 565 -26.91 11.04 -29.59
N ARG A 566 -26.76 10.09 -28.67
CA ARG A 566 -27.70 8.99 -28.40
C ARG A 566 -28.23 9.06 -26.98
N ASP A 567 -29.38 8.44 -26.73
CA ASP A 567 -30.01 8.38 -25.41
C ASP A 567 -29.02 7.82 -24.35
N TYR A 568 -29.17 8.30 -23.14
CA TYR A 568 -28.41 7.85 -21.99
C TYR A 568 -29.24 6.94 -21.10
N LYS A 569 -28.59 6.20 -20.22
CA LYS A 569 -29.20 5.48 -19.10
C LYS A 569 -28.41 5.75 -17.84
N GLU A 570 -29.08 5.84 -16.74
CA GLU A 570 -28.45 5.79 -15.42
C GLU A 570 -27.90 4.37 -15.18
N ILE A 571 -26.63 4.25 -14.80
CA ILE A 571 -25.97 2.97 -14.57
C ILE A 571 -25.72 2.70 -13.09
N ILE A 572 -25.62 3.74 -12.28
CA ILE A 572 -25.60 3.68 -10.82
C ILE A 572 -25.98 5.04 -10.25
N ASN A 573 -26.61 5.04 -9.08
CA ASN A 573 -27.06 6.22 -8.37
C ASN A 573 -27.06 5.93 -6.86
N SER A 574 -26.32 6.73 -6.09
CA SER A 574 -26.13 6.54 -4.64
C SER A 574 -27.41 6.74 -3.80
N ASP A 575 -28.46 7.32 -4.39
CA ASP A 575 -29.72 7.62 -3.71
C ASP A 575 -30.82 6.58 -3.96
N LEU A 576 -30.51 5.44 -4.59
CA LEU A 576 -31.47 4.35 -4.72
C LEU A 576 -31.84 3.77 -3.34
N GLU A 577 -33.10 3.37 -3.17
CA GLU A 577 -33.60 2.78 -1.92
C GLU A 577 -32.79 1.55 -1.47
N ILE A 578 -32.31 0.73 -2.42
CA ILE A 578 -31.45 -0.45 -2.12
C ILE A 578 -30.13 -0.09 -1.43
N TYR A 579 -29.71 1.16 -1.51
CA TYR A 579 -28.52 1.72 -0.85
C TYR A 579 -28.87 2.58 0.37
N GLY A 580 -30.16 2.61 0.77
CA GLY A 580 -30.64 3.45 1.86
C GLY A 580 -30.82 4.93 1.47
N GLY A 581 -30.99 5.22 0.20
CA GLY A 581 -31.31 6.54 -0.33
C GLY A 581 -32.80 6.87 -0.30
N SER A 582 -33.15 8.06 -0.81
CA SER A 582 -34.55 8.54 -0.88
C SER A 582 -35.31 8.03 -2.11
N GLY A 583 -34.65 7.30 -3.01
CA GLY A 583 -35.28 6.66 -4.16
C GLY A 583 -35.39 7.53 -5.41
N GLN A 584 -34.61 8.61 -5.51
CA GLN A 584 -34.58 9.40 -6.76
C GLN A 584 -33.93 8.60 -7.87
N TYR A 585 -34.64 8.40 -8.97
CA TYR A 585 -34.18 7.54 -10.07
C TYR A 585 -34.56 8.13 -11.43
N ASN A 586 -33.64 8.03 -12.40
CA ASN A 586 -33.77 8.61 -13.74
C ASN A 586 -34.25 7.63 -14.82
N GLY A 587 -34.40 6.38 -14.48
CA GLY A 587 -34.87 5.36 -15.42
C GLY A 587 -33.83 4.90 -16.45
N ALA A 588 -34.28 3.97 -17.29
CA ALA A 588 -33.39 3.29 -18.26
C ALA A 588 -33.24 4.03 -19.59
N ALA A 589 -33.91 5.16 -19.81
CA ALA A 589 -33.91 5.88 -21.09
C ALA A 589 -34.11 7.39 -20.90
N LEU A 590 -32.98 8.10 -20.89
CA LEU A 590 -32.94 9.56 -20.92
C LEU A 590 -32.76 10.02 -22.37
N LYS A 591 -33.74 10.72 -22.89
CA LYS A 591 -33.73 11.20 -24.26
C LYS A 591 -32.72 12.34 -24.43
N VAL A 592 -31.87 12.21 -25.46
CA VAL A 592 -31.00 13.30 -25.88
C VAL A 592 -31.81 14.37 -26.60
N ILE A 593 -31.64 15.60 -26.15
CA ILE A 593 -32.15 16.82 -26.78
C ILE A 593 -30.98 17.44 -27.53
N LYS A 594 -31.15 17.65 -28.84
CA LYS A 594 -30.11 18.21 -29.74
C LYS A 594 -30.04 19.73 -29.62
N GLU A 595 -29.74 20.20 -28.44
CA GLU A 595 -29.55 21.58 -28.09
C GLU A 595 -28.27 21.74 -27.26
N PRO A 596 -27.37 22.67 -27.59
CA PRO A 596 -26.13 22.87 -26.85
C PRO A 596 -26.38 23.28 -25.38
N MET A 597 -25.61 22.67 -24.46
CA MET A 597 -25.63 22.99 -23.03
C MET A 597 -24.25 22.77 -22.42
N HIS A 598 -23.79 23.64 -21.51
CA HIS A 598 -22.51 23.52 -20.81
C HIS A 598 -21.32 23.22 -21.76
N ASN A 599 -21.26 23.90 -22.91
CA ASN A 599 -20.26 23.66 -23.96
C ASN A 599 -20.24 22.22 -24.53
N GLN A 600 -21.36 21.49 -24.39
CA GLN A 600 -21.59 20.21 -25.04
C GLN A 600 -22.62 20.37 -26.17
N PRO A 601 -22.57 19.52 -27.24
CA PRO A 601 -23.45 19.66 -28.40
C PRO A 601 -24.91 19.28 -28.11
N ASN A 602 -25.14 18.53 -27.05
CA ASN A 602 -26.45 17.98 -26.70
C ASN A 602 -26.69 18.09 -25.18
N GLN A 603 -27.92 17.85 -24.76
CA GLN A 603 -28.30 17.82 -23.35
C GLN A 603 -29.24 16.66 -23.04
N ILE A 604 -29.34 16.32 -21.76
CA ILE A 604 -30.38 15.47 -21.17
C ILE A 604 -30.99 16.17 -19.96
N LYS A 605 -32.26 15.85 -19.65
CA LYS A 605 -32.92 16.29 -18.42
C LYS A 605 -32.94 15.16 -17.43
N ILE A 606 -32.57 15.44 -16.19
CA ILE A 606 -32.44 14.44 -15.12
C ILE A 606 -33.07 14.95 -13.82
N THR A 607 -33.40 14.01 -12.93
CA THR A 607 -33.55 14.29 -11.52
C THR A 607 -32.19 14.13 -10.84
N VAL A 608 -31.70 15.18 -10.21
CA VAL A 608 -30.43 15.17 -9.48
C VAL A 608 -30.70 14.73 -8.05
N PRO A 609 -30.12 13.60 -7.59
CA PRO A 609 -30.36 13.08 -6.24
C PRO A 609 -29.76 14.01 -5.17
N PRO A 610 -30.33 14.04 -3.95
CA PRO A 610 -29.82 14.84 -2.84
C PRO A 610 -28.58 14.17 -2.23
N LEU A 611 -27.55 14.94 -1.85
CA LEU A 611 -26.31 14.45 -1.24
C LEU A 611 -25.79 13.17 -1.95
N GLY A 612 -25.71 13.20 -3.29
CA GLY A 612 -25.52 11.97 -4.03
C GLY A 612 -24.74 12.11 -5.33
N VAL A 613 -24.37 10.96 -5.85
CA VAL A 613 -23.71 10.79 -7.15
C VAL A 613 -24.56 9.92 -8.05
N ALA A 614 -24.79 10.36 -9.28
CA ALA A 614 -25.42 9.56 -10.33
C ALA A 614 -24.51 9.49 -11.56
N VAL A 615 -24.43 8.32 -12.19
CA VAL A 615 -23.57 8.05 -13.34
C VAL A 615 -24.41 7.63 -14.53
N PHE A 616 -24.21 8.30 -15.65
CA PHE A 616 -24.95 8.11 -16.88
C PHE A 616 -24.04 7.60 -17.99
N LYS A 617 -24.51 6.59 -18.73
CA LYS A 617 -23.79 6.04 -19.88
C LYS A 617 -24.62 6.15 -21.14
N MET A 618 -23.98 6.59 -22.24
CA MET A 618 -24.60 6.62 -23.56
C MET A 618 -24.94 5.21 -24.03
N LYS A 619 -26.14 5.01 -24.57
CA LYS A 619 -26.58 3.71 -25.11
C LYS A 619 -25.75 3.33 -26.35
N ARG A 620 -25.37 2.06 -26.46
CA ARG A 620 -24.66 1.54 -27.62
C ARG A 620 -25.57 1.62 -28.87
N LYS A 621 -24.98 1.81 -30.06
CA LYS A 621 -25.70 1.60 -31.33
C LYS A 621 -26.28 0.20 -31.32
N GLY A 622 -27.57 0.05 -31.54
CA GLY A 622 -28.21 -1.26 -31.63
C GLY A 622 -27.48 -2.12 -32.67
N GLY A 623 -26.80 -3.16 -32.25
CA GLY A 623 -26.23 -4.15 -33.17
C GLY A 623 -27.35 -4.80 -33.95
N ARG A 624 -27.23 -4.88 -35.29
CA ARG A 624 -28.09 -5.75 -36.08
C ARG A 624 -28.05 -7.14 -35.43
N LYS A 625 -29.24 -7.64 -35.03
CA LYS A 625 -29.37 -9.06 -34.65
C LYS A 625 -28.75 -9.89 -35.79
N PRO A 626 -27.93 -10.89 -35.48
CA PRO A 626 -27.50 -11.82 -36.54
C PRO A 626 -28.75 -12.31 -37.27
N LYS A 627 -28.79 -12.19 -38.59
CA LYS A 627 -29.82 -12.83 -39.39
C LYS A 627 -29.71 -14.34 -39.10
N THR A 628 -30.67 -14.89 -38.41
CA THR A 628 -30.90 -16.32 -38.38
C THR A 628 -31.17 -16.74 -39.82
N THR A 629 -30.19 -17.27 -40.50
CA THR A 629 -30.37 -18.05 -41.72
C THR A 629 -31.17 -19.29 -41.32
N LYS A 630 -32.38 -19.37 -41.86
CA LYS A 630 -33.20 -20.60 -41.82
C LYS A 630 -32.49 -21.68 -42.60
#